data_64d40bbd38546f88a078596a41af6ce9
#
_entry.id   64d40bbd38546f88a078596a41af6ce9
#
_cell.length_a   1.000
_cell.length_b   1.000
_cell.length_c   1.000
_cell.angle_alpha   90.00
_cell.angle_beta   90.00
_cell.angle_gamma   90.00
#
_symmetry.space_group_name_H-M   'P 1'
#
loop_
_entity.id
_entity.type
_entity.pdbx_description
1 polymer ?
#
loop_
_entity_poly.entity_id
_entity_poly.type
_entity_poly.pdbx_seq_one_letter_code
_entity_poly.pdbx_strand_id
1 'polypeptide(L)'
;MSLESLEKRIQVIEDIEEIKKLKHRYCALCDANYDADALAELFTEDAVWDGKERGRNNGREAIRAFFQNAPKRLPFAIHMVLNPIIEVTGDNASGTWYLFQPCTYAESNQAVWGSARYDEEYVKIDGKWLFKHLTLTSHFWTPFDKGWVESQFAS
;
A
#
# COMPACT_ATOMS: atom_id res chain seq x y z
N MET A 1 -0.54 -35.84 12.56
CA MET A 1 -1.13 -34.63 11.95
C MET A 1 -2.30 -35.10 11.09
N SER A 2 -3.51 -34.58 11.33
CA SER A 2 -4.70 -34.97 10.54
C SER A 2 -4.71 -34.28 9.18
N LEU A 3 -5.45 -34.85 8.21
CA LEU A 3 -5.65 -34.21 6.90
C LEU A 3 -6.28 -32.83 7.04
N GLU A 4 -7.31 -32.70 7.88
CA GLU A 4 -7.95 -31.42 8.20
C GLU A 4 -6.96 -30.35 8.74
N SER A 5 -6.03 -30.78 9.61
CA SER A 5 -4.98 -29.88 10.12
C SER A 5 -4.02 -29.43 9.02
N LEU A 6 -3.72 -30.31 8.07
CA LEU A 6 -2.87 -29.98 6.91
C LEU A 6 -3.58 -29.02 5.96
N GLU A 7 -4.85 -29.26 5.66
CA GLU A 7 -5.68 -28.39 4.80
C GLU A 7 -5.75 -26.97 5.37
N LYS A 8 -6.00 -26.81 6.67
CA LYS A 8 -6.00 -25.50 7.34
C LYS A 8 -4.65 -24.77 7.22
N ARG A 9 -3.55 -25.49 7.34
CA ARG A 9 -2.21 -24.89 7.19
C ARG A 9 -1.92 -24.47 5.76
N ILE A 10 -2.34 -25.27 4.79
CA ILE A 10 -2.21 -24.93 3.35
C ILE A 10 -3.05 -23.68 3.06
N GLN A 11 -4.30 -23.63 3.53
CA GLN A 11 -5.16 -22.47 3.33
C GLN A 11 -4.52 -21.17 3.86
N VAL A 12 -3.89 -21.20 5.03
CA VAL A 12 -3.18 -20.02 5.56
C VAL A 12 -2.02 -19.59 4.66
N ILE A 13 -1.27 -20.54 4.11
CA ILE A 13 -0.17 -20.25 3.17
C ILE A 13 -0.72 -19.63 1.88
N GLU A 14 -1.78 -20.19 1.32
CA GLU A 14 -2.45 -19.66 0.13
C GLU A 14 -2.98 -18.24 0.38
N ASP A 15 -3.61 -18.00 1.52
CA ASP A 15 -4.11 -16.69 1.91
C ASP A 15 -2.99 -15.64 2.03
N ILE A 16 -1.86 -16.01 2.61
CA ILE A 16 -0.67 -15.13 2.68
C ILE A 16 -0.19 -14.79 1.27
N GLU A 17 -0.12 -15.76 0.35
CA GLU A 17 0.32 -15.51 -1.02
C GLU A 17 -0.70 -14.64 -1.80
N GLU A 18 -2.00 -14.81 -1.58
CA GLU A 18 -3.02 -13.95 -2.20
C GLU A 18 -2.96 -12.50 -1.67
N ILE A 19 -2.68 -12.31 -0.38
CA ILE A 19 -2.46 -10.97 0.22
C ILE A 19 -1.20 -10.31 -0.37
N LYS A 20 -0.12 -11.08 -0.57
CA LYS A 20 1.08 -10.56 -1.26
C LYS A 20 0.77 -10.14 -2.70
N LYS A 21 0.01 -10.93 -3.45
CA LYS A 21 -0.43 -10.58 -4.81
C LYS A 21 -1.29 -9.33 -4.81
N LEU A 22 -2.21 -9.18 -3.85
CA LEU A 22 -3.02 -7.98 -3.68
C LEU A 22 -2.13 -6.73 -3.49
N LYS A 23 -1.14 -6.81 -2.59
CA LYS A 23 -0.18 -5.72 -2.35
C LYS A 23 0.66 -5.39 -3.58
N HIS A 24 1.18 -6.41 -4.27
CA HIS A 24 1.96 -6.19 -5.49
C HIS A 24 1.12 -5.58 -6.61
N ARG A 25 -0.15 -5.99 -6.75
CA ARG A 25 -1.09 -5.39 -7.71
C ARG A 25 -1.36 -3.91 -7.38
N TYR A 26 -1.54 -3.57 -6.11
CA TYR A 26 -1.65 -2.19 -5.66
C TYR A 26 -0.45 -1.35 -6.11
N CYS A 27 0.77 -1.82 -5.85
CA CYS A 27 2.00 -1.14 -6.27
C CYS A 27 2.08 -1.00 -7.80
N ALA A 28 1.82 -2.07 -8.54
CA ALA A 28 1.86 -2.06 -10.00
C ALA A 28 0.86 -1.06 -10.61
N LEU A 29 -0.35 -0.93 -10.05
CA LEU A 29 -1.34 0.05 -10.49
C LEU A 29 -0.93 1.49 -10.13
N CYS A 30 -0.27 1.70 -9.00
CA CYS A 30 0.31 3.00 -8.67
C CYS A 30 1.43 3.38 -9.65
N ASP A 31 2.32 2.44 -9.96
CA ASP A 31 3.45 2.66 -10.88
C ASP A 31 2.98 2.85 -12.34
N ALA A 32 1.82 2.30 -12.71
CA ALA A 32 1.16 2.49 -14.00
C ALA A 32 0.31 3.78 -14.07
N ASN A 33 0.81 4.86 -13.49
CA ASN A 33 0.16 6.17 -13.48
C ASN A 33 -1.15 6.22 -12.68
N TYR A 34 -1.26 5.41 -11.62
CA TYR A 34 -2.40 5.39 -10.71
C TYR A 34 -3.76 5.15 -11.38
N ASP A 35 -3.97 3.96 -11.94
CA ASP A 35 -5.31 3.55 -12.41
C ASP A 35 -6.28 3.56 -11.22
N ALA A 36 -6.96 4.69 -11.02
CA ALA A 36 -7.76 4.95 -9.84
C ALA A 36 -8.99 4.02 -9.73
N ASP A 37 -9.56 3.60 -10.84
CA ASP A 37 -10.69 2.67 -10.86
C ASP A 37 -10.23 1.28 -10.44
N ALA A 38 -9.16 0.77 -11.03
CA ALA A 38 -8.60 -0.52 -10.67
C ALA A 38 -8.04 -0.53 -9.23
N LEU A 39 -7.44 0.58 -8.76
CA LEU A 39 -6.98 0.72 -7.39
C LEU A 39 -8.14 0.68 -6.39
N ALA A 40 -9.24 1.41 -6.66
CA ALA A 40 -10.41 1.43 -5.79
C ALA A 40 -11.02 0.04 -5.57
N GLU A 41 -11.02 -0.81 -6.61
CA GLU A 41 -11.55 -2.19 -6.53
C GLU A 41 -10.72 -3.12 -5.61
N LEU A 42 -9.52 -2.72 -5.22
CA LEU A 42 -8.71 -3.46 -4.25
C LEU A 42 -9.14 -3.22 -2.78
N PHE A 43 -10.03 -2.27 -2.55
CA PHE A 43 -10.49 -1.84 -1.22
C PHE A 43 -11.94 -2.24 -0.98
N THR A 44 -12.32 -2.46 0.30
CA THR A 44 -13.73 -2.60 0.68
C THR A 44 -14.48 -1.26 0.49
N GLU A 45 -15.81 -1.31 0.46
CA GLU A 45 -16.62 -0.09 0.29
C GLU A 45 -16.39 0.92 1.42
N ASP A 46 -16.19 0.44 2.63
CA ASP A 46 -15.95 1.21 3.85
C ASP A 46 -14.47 1.36 4.22
N ALA A 47 -13.56 1.01 3.31
CA ALA A 47 -12.12 1.00 3.57
C ALA A 47 -11.58 2.39 3.96
N VAL A 48 -10.45 2.37 4.63
CA VAL A 48 -9.71 3.60 4.98
C VAL A 48 -8.31 3.55 4.39
N TRP A 49 -7.92 4.59 3.67
CA TRP A 49 -6.55 4.87 3.30
C TRP A 49 -6.06 6.08 4.10
N ASP A 50 -5.14 5.85 5.03
CA ASP A 50 -4.61 6.86 5.97
C ASP A 50 -3.12 7.11 5.69
N GLY A 51 -2.81 8.19 5.01
CA GLY A 51 -1.43 8.64 4.75
C GLY A 51 -0.89 9.60 5.80
N LYS A 52 -1.54 9.73 6.97
CA LYS A 52 -1.19 10.70 8.01
C LYS A 52 -1.19 12.13 7.45
N GLU A 53 -0.04 12.77 7.39
CA GLU A 53 0.13 14.13 6.86
C GLU A 53 -0.28 14.24 5.38
N ARG A 54 -0.33 13.12 4.65
CA ARG A 54 -0.76 13.06 3.24
C ARG A 54 -2.28 13.04 3.06
N GLY A 55 -3.02 12.97 4.17
CA GLY A 55 -4.48 12.94 4.20
C GLY A 55 -5.05 11.56 4.52
N ARG A 56 -6.31 11.56 4.91
CA ARG A 56 -7.11 10.38 5.22
C ARG A 56 -8.33 10.34 4.32
N ASN A 57 -8.53 9.20 3.67
CA ASN A 57 -9.62 8.97 2.73
C ASN A 57 -10.49 7.83 3.26
N ASN A 58 -11.75 8.11 3.55
CA ASN A 58 -12.69 7.16 4.12
C ASN A 58 -13.69 6.73 3.04
N GLY A 59 -13.75 5.43 2.80
CA GLY A 59 -14.58 4.80 1.78
C GLY A 59 -13.91 4.72 0.41
N ARG A 60 -14.30 3.71 -0.36
CA ARG A 60 -13.76 3.38 -1.69
C ARG A 60 -13.79 4.58 -2.65
N GLU A 61 -14.87 5.36 -2.65
CA GLU A 61 -15.00 6.51 -3.55
C GLU A 61 -14.05 7.66 -3.20
N ALA A 62 -13.83 7.93 -1.91
CA ALA A 62 -12.83 8.90 -1.48
C ALA A 62 -11.41 8.45 -1.84
N ILE A 63 -11.13 7.15 -1.72
CA ILE A 63 -9.86 6.54 -2.13
C ILE A 63 -9.67 6.66 -3.65
N ARG A 64 -10.72 6.40 -4.46
CA ARG A 64 -10.72 6.60 -5.91
C ARG A 64 -10.36 8.04 -6.27
N ALA A 65 -11.04 9.02 -5.68
CA ALA A 65 -10.79 10.44 -5.92
C ALA A 65 -9.37 10.86 -5.53
N PHE A 66 -8.81 10.31 -4.45
CA PHE A 66 -7.44 10.53 -4.05
C PHE A 66 -6.44 10.05 -5.11
N PHE A 67 -6.63 8.84 -5.65
CA PHE A 67 -5.75 8.29 -6.67
C PHE A 67 -5.91 8.96 -8.04
N GLN A 68 -7.10 9.45 -8.41
CA GLN A 68 -7.30 10.26 -9.62
C GLN A 68 -6.43 11.52 -9.64
N ASN A 69 -6.08 12.05 -8.47
CA ASN A 69 -5.24 13.23 -8.34
C ASN A 69 -3.76 12.93 -8.09
N ALA A 70 -3.40 11.67 -7.85
CA ALA A 70 -2.02 11.27 -7.55
C ALA A 70 -1.02 11.59 -8.67
N PRO A 71 -1.32 11.38 -9.98
CA PRO A 71 -0.39 11.71 -11.08
C PRO A 71 -0.01 13.19 -11.16
N LYS A 72 -0.90 14.08 -10.70
CA LYS A 72 -0.64 15.53 -10.68
C LYS A 72 0.39 15.92 -9.62
N ARG A 73 0.54 15.12 -8.57
CA ARG A 73 1.48 15.34 -7.47
C ARG A 73 2.77 14.55 -7.66
N LEU A 74 2.64 13.33 -8.16
CA LEU A 74 3.73 12.37 -8.37
C LEU A 74 3.70 11.87 -9.81
N PRO A 75 4.22 12.63 -10.77
CA PRO A 75 4.23 12.25 -12.20
C PRO A 75 5.13 11.04 -12.49
N PHE A 76 6.02 10.72 -11.57
CA PHE A 76 6.83 9.51 -11.57
C PHE A 76 6.90 8.96 -10.15
N ALA A 77 6.66 7.67 -9.99
CA ALA A 77 6.89 6.94 -8.74
C ALA A 77 7.06 5.45 -9.02
N ILE A 78 7.95 4.79 -8.28
CA ILE A 78 8.09 3.34 -8.25
C ILE A 78 7.94 2.86 -6.81
N HIS A 79 6.99 1.97 -6.56
CA HIS A 79 6.70 1.44 -5.23
C HIS A 79 7.39 0.09 -5.04
N MET A 80 8.49 0.06 -4.30
CA MET A 80 9.16 -1.16 -3.87
C MET A 80 8.73 -1.49 -2.45
N VAL A 81 7.97 -2.58 -2.28
CA VAL A 81 7.52 -3.06 -0.97
C VAL A 81 8.35 -4.26 -0.52
N LEU A 82 8.75 -4.24 0.74
CA LEU A 82 9.77 -5.12 1.30
C LEU A 82 9.34 -5.68 2.66
N ASN A 83 9.94 -6.81 3.04
CA ASN A 83 9.89 -7.39 4.38
C ASN A 83 8.46 -7.57 4.93
N PRO A 84 7.55 -8.27 4.24
CA PRO A 84 6.21 -8.49 4.72
C PRO A 84 6.18 -9.34 5.99
N ILE A 85 5.35 -8.93 6.96
CA ILE A 85 4.88 -9.78 8.04
C ILE A 85 3.36 -9.83 7.91
N ILE A 86 2.79 -11.01 7.67
CA ILE A 86 1.36 -11.18 7.43
C ILE A 86 0.83 -12.24 8.39
N GLU A 87 -0.23 -11.92 9.11
CA GLU A 87 -0.93 -12.81 10.03
C GLU A 87 -2.38 -12.98 9.59
N VAL A 88 -2.79 -14.24 9.35
CA VAL A 88 -4.13 -14.59 8.88
C VAL A 88 -4.92 -15.28 9.99
N THR A 89 -6.15 -14.82 10.22
CA THR A 89 -7.09 -15.42 11.17
C THR A 89 -8.47 -15.53 10.51
N GLY A 90 -8.79 -16.69 9.92
CA GLY A 90 -10.02 -16.89 9.15
C GLY A 90 -10.07 -15.95 7.95
N ASP A 91 -11.15 -15.18 7.84
CA ASP A 91 -11.36 -14.22 6.76
C ASP A 91 -10.81 -12.82 7.06
N ASN A 92 -10.02 -12.67 8.11
CA ASN A 92 -9.34 -11.42 8.46
C ASN A 92 -7.83 -11.64 8.50
N ALA A 93 -7.09 -10.59 8.15
CA ALA A 93 -5.63 -10.60 8.24
C ALA A 93 -5.10 -9.20 8.56
N SER A 94 -3.89 -9.18 9.11
CA SER A 94 -3.08 -7.97 9.25
C SER A 94 -1.74 -8.15 8.56
N GLY A 95 -1.15 -7.05 8.13
CA GLY A 95 0.18 -7.09 7.51
C GLY A 95 0.95 -5.80 7.69
N THR A 96 2.27 -5.94 7.71
CA THR A 96 3.19 -4.79 7.67
C THR A 96 4.15 -4.93 6.54
N TRP A 97 4.53 -3.80 5.92
CA TRP A 97 5.50 -3.72 4.83
C TRP A 97 6.39 -2.50 5.00
N TYR A 98 7.61 -2.59 4.53
CA TYR A 98 8.38 -1.38 4.24
C TYR A 98 8.11 -0.93 2.81
N LEU A 99 8.09 0.40 2.63
CA LEU A 99 8.10 1.04 1.31
C LEU A 99 9.46 1.70 1.10
N PHE A 100 10.05 1.49 -0.07
CA PHE A 100 11.11 2.33 -0.61
C PHE A 100 10.66 2.84 -1.98
N GLN A 101 10.66 4.16 -2.18
CA GLN A 101 10.01 4.79 -3.32
C GLN A 101 10.83 5.95 -3.90
N PRO A 102 11.53 5.76 -5.02
CA PRO A 102 11.98 6.89 -5.81
C PRO A 102 10.76 7.53 -6.50
N CYS A 103 10.67 8.86 -6.48
CA CYS A 103 9.57 9.57 -7.11
C CYS A 103 9.98 10.99 -7.51
N THR A 104 9.12 11.66 -8.27
CA THR A 104 9.24 13.09 -8.60
C THR A 104 8.09 13.84 -7.95
N TYR A 105 8.40 14.89 -7.20
CA TYR A 105 7.43 15.87 -6.74
C TYR A 105 7.16 16.87 -7.86
N ALA A 106 5.90 16.95 -8.32
CA ALA A 106 5.54 17.81 -9.47
C ALA A 106 5.74 19.29 -9.19
N GLU A 107 5.39 19.75 -7.98
CA GLU A 107 5.43 21.16 -7.59
C GLU A 107 6.84 21.75 -7.65
N SER A 108 7.83 21.03 -7.15
CA SER A 108 9.24 21.46 -7.17
C SER A 108 10.04 20.87 -8.32
N ASN A 109 9.45 19.99 -9.15
CA ASN A 109 10.14 19.18 -10.16
C ASN A 109 11.40 18.48 -9.60
N GLN A 110 11.28 17.94 -8.40
CA GLN A 110 12.39 17.41 -7.62
C GLN A 110 12.36 15.89 -7.55
N ALA A 111 13.51 15.26 -7.77
CA ALA A 111 13.71 13.85 -7.49
C ALA A 111 13.81 13.62 -5.97
N VAL A 112 13.06 12.65 -5.46
CA VAL A 112 12.91 12.36 -4.03
C VAL A 112 13.07 10.87 -3.78
N TRP A 113 13.81 10.53 -2.71
CA TRP A 113 13.82 9.20 -2.11
C TRP A 113 12.80 9.14 -0.98
N GLY A 114 11.86 8.23 -1.07
CA GLY A 114 10.86 7.97 -0.03
C GLY A 114 11.11 6.66 0.70
N SER A 115 10.89 6.67 2.01
CA SER A 115 10.78 5.47 2.82
C SER A 115 9.64 5.61 3.82
N ALA A 116 8.88 4.55 3.96
CA ALA A 116 7.72 4.50 4.84
C ALA A 116 7.46 3.07 5.32
N ARG A 117 6.55 2.95 6.27
CA ARG A 117 5.96 1.69 6.70
C ARG A 117 4.48 1.70 6.39
N TYR A 118 4.00 0.60 5.84
CA TYR A 118 2.58 0.28 5.80
C TYR A 118 2.19 -0.59 7.00
N ASP A 119 1.08 -0.26 7.62
CA ASP A 119 0.33 -1.10 8.56
C ASP A 119 -1.06 -1.31 7.94
N GLU A 120 -1.44 -2.57 7.69
CA GLU A 120 -2.60 -2.91 6.87
C GLU A 120 -3.49 -3.95 7.54
N GLU A 121 -4.79 -3.78 7.35
CA GLU A 121 -5.83 -4.76 7.66
C GLU A 121 -6.51 -5.21 6.38
N TYR A 122 -6.76 -6.51 6.30
CA TYR A 122 -7.39 -7.14 5.14
C TYR A 122 -8.60 -7.95 5.56
N VAL A 123 -9.53 -8.12 4.63
CA VAL A 123 -10.69 -8.99 4.80
C VAL A 123 -10.93 -9.78 3.53
N LYS A 124 -11.31 -11.06 3.68
CA LYS A 124 -11.72 -11.91 2.58
C LYS A 124 -13.25 -11.83 2.41
N ILE A 125 -13.68 -11.38 1.23
CA ILE A 125 -15.10 -11.29 0.85
C ILE A 125 -15.28 -12.07 -0.44
N ASP A 126 -16.22 -13.02 -0.46
CA ASP A 126 -16.49 -13.89 -1.62
C ASP A 126 -15.21 -14.55 -2.18
N GLY A 127 -14.34 -15.01 -1.29
CA GLY A 127 -13.08 -15.68 -1.63
C GLY A 127 -11.95 -14.75 -2.10
N LYS A 128 -12.12 -13.43 -2.06
CA LYS A 128 -11.12 -12.44 -2.46
C LYS A 128 -10.65 -11.60 -1.29
N TRP A 129 -9.35 -11.45 -1.14
CA TRP A 129 -8.76 -10.54 -0.18
C TRP A 129 -8.82 -9.09 -0.68
N LEU A 130 -9.24 -8.18 0.20
CA LEU A 130 -9.34 -6.74 -0.06
C LEU A 130 -8.68 -5.97 1.10
N PHE A 131 -8.17 -4.77 0.81
CA PHE A 131 -7.76 -3.83 1.86
C PHE A 131 -8.98 -3.30 2.59
N LYS A 132 -8.98 -3.41 3.92
CA LYS A 132 -9.95 -2.79 4.81
C LYS A 132 -9.41 -1.50 5.41
N HIS A 133 -8.17 -1.50 5.84
CA HIS A 133 -7.47 -0.32 6.36
C HIS A 133 -6.02 -0.37 5.90
N LEU A 134 -5.53 0.73 5.37
CA LEU A 134 -4.14 0.92 5.00
C LEU A 134 -3.64 2.20 5.67
N THR A 135 -2.60 2.09 6.49
CA THR A 135 -1.91 3.23 7.10
C THR A 135 -0.51 3.33 6.54
N LEU A 136 -0.10 4.52 6.07
CA LEU A 136 1.25 4.82 5.61
C LEU A 136 1.90 5.78 6.59
N THR A 137 2.96 5.34 7.26
CA THR A 137 3.76 6.16 8.18
C THR A 137 5.12 6.43 7.57
N SER A 138 5.43 7.70 7.30
CA SER A 138 6.67 8.13 6.65
C SER A 138 7.88 8.01 7.57
N HIS A 139 8.99 7.48 7.07
CA HIS A 139 10.30 7.56 7.72
C HIS A 139 11.05 8.79 7.22
N PHE A 140 11.14 8.96 5.91
CA PHE A 140 11.71 10.13 5.24
C PHE A 140 11.17 10.26 3.82
N TRP A 141 11.21 11.48 3.28
CA TRP A 141 11.00 11.82 1.87
C TRP A 141 12.02 12.88 1.52
N THR A 142 13.25 12.45 1.29
CA THR A 142 14.41 13.31 1.16
C THR A 142 14.70 13.67 -0.29
N PRO A 143 15.15 14.91 -0.59
CA PRO A 143 15.70 15.22 -1.91
C PRO A 143 16.84 14.27 -2.27
N PHE A 144 16.86 13.86 -3.54
CA PHE A 144 17.86 12.92 -4.07
C PHE A 144 19.31 13.34 -3.78
N ASP A 145 19.60 14.63 -3.87
CA ASP A 145 20.94 15.23 -3.74
C ASP A 145 21.34 15.56 -2.29
N LYS A 146 20.42 15.40 -1.32
CA LYS A 146 20.67 15.75 0.09
C LYS A 146 20.77 14.56 1.03
N GLY A 147 19.81 13.63 0.91
CA GLY A 147 19.68 12.50 1.85
C GLY A 147 19.07 12.91 3.19
N TRP A 148 18.66 11.90 3.96
CA TRP A 148 17.86 12.06 5.19
C TRP A 148 18.60 12.70 6.35
N VAL A 149 19.94 12.79 6.31
CA VAL A 149 20.75 13.46 7.34
C VAL A 149 20.70 14.98 7.18
N GLU A 150 20.77 15.48 5.95
CA GLU A 150 20.71 16.90 5.65
C GLU A 150 19.27 17.41 5.59
N SER A 151 18.36 16.65 4.97
CA SER A 151 16.97 17.01 4.82
C SER A 151 16.10 15.74 4.86
N GLN A 152 15.45 15.51 5.99
CA GLN A 152 14.61 14.30 6.16
C GLN A 152 13.35 14.35 5.29
N PHE A 153 12.80 15.55 5.07
CA PHE A 153 11.63 15.76 4.23
C PHE A 153 11.90 16.84 3.18
N ALA A 154 11.51 16.56 1.94
CA ALA A 154 11.51 17.53 0.86
C ALA A 154 10.41 18.58 1.09
N SER A 155 10.69 19.81 0.78
CA SER A 155 9.79 20.98 0.86
C SER A 155 9.07 21.20 -0.48
#